data_ffde7412fcbdd60ae7c3d5ef670b37ed
#
_entry.id   ffde7412fcbdd60ae7c3d5ef670b37ed
#
_cell.length_a   1.000
_cell.length_b   1.000
_cell.length_c   1.000
_cell.angle_alpha   90.00
_cell.angle_beta   90.00
_cell.angle_gamma   90.00
#
_symmetry.space_group_name_H-M   'P 1'
#
loop_
_entity.id
_entity.type
_entity.pdbx_description
1 polymer ?
#
loop_
_entity_poly.entity_id
_entity_poly.type
_entity_poly.pdbx_seq_one_letter_code
_entity_poly.pdbx_strand_id
1 'polypeptide(L)'
;MRKAVYTLSFTGWIFKAVALFFTVSAVATATSWKFDEYASQQGIQTKEMVTAAEITQQLKCLTRNIYYEAAHEPFEGKVAVAQVTLNRVPNPGFEDTVCGVVYEKNVFYKRVVCQFSWYCLGKAKKKDPVHLATWKESEEVAKKVLLENFRLPGLTMAIYYHADYISPGWKYPKITQIGRHIFYAEKPTDKS
;
A
#
# COMPACT_ATOMS: atom_id res chain seq x y z
N MET A 1 41.28 -55.34 41.42
CA MET A 1 40.08 -54.61 40.96
C MET A 1 40.54 -53.53 39.99
N ARG A 2 40.33 -53.74 38.68
CA ARG A 2 40.68 -52.70 37.63
C ARG A 2 39.43 -51.89 37.35
N LYS A 3 39.47 -50.57 37.69
CA LYS A 3 38.41 -49.63 37.30
C LYS A 3 38.60 -49.27 35.81
N ALA A 4 37.64 -49.64 34.98
CA ALA A 4 37.58 -49.19 33.61
C ALA A 4 37.13 -47.70 33.60
N VAL A 5 38.02 -46.83 33.11
CA VAL A 5 37.69 -45.40 32.90
C VAL A 5 37.12 -45.27 31.49
N TYR A 6 35.84 -45.06 31.38
CA TYR A 6 35.18 -44.71 30.14
C TYR A 6 35.45 -43.24 29.84
N THR A 7 36.44 -42.92 29.02
CA THR A 7 36.60 -41.61 28.43
C THR A 7 35.56 -41.45 27.33
N LEU A 8 34.42 -40.85 27.66
CA LEU A 8 33.47 -40.41 26.62
C LEU A 8 34.16 -39.38 25.75
N SER A 9 34.44 -39.75 24.50
CA SER A 9 35.01 -38.87 23.50
C SER A 9 34.00 -37.77 23.15
N PHE A 10 34.11 -36.64 23.83
CA PHE A 10 33.28 -35.42 23.62
C PHE A 10 33.42 -34.91 22.17
N THR A 11 34.57 -35.17 21.53
CA THR A 11 34.83 -34.77 20.14
C THR A 11 33.94 -35.53 19.14
N GLY A 12 33.62 -36.78 19.36
CA GLY A 12 32.77 -37.56 18.44
C GLY A 12 31.31 -37.08 18.42
N TRP A 13 30.84 -36.50 19.49
CA TRP A 13 29.48 -35.95 19.56
C TRP A 13 29.34 -34.61 18.83
N ILE A 14 30.35 -33.75 18.93
CA ILE A 14 30.40 -32.45 18.20
C ILE A 14 30.46 -32.72 16.68
N PHE A 15 31.28 -33.66 16.22
CA PHE A 15 31.34 -33.99 14.78
C PHE A 15 30.02 -34.52 14.23
N LYS A 16 29.30 -35.34 15.00
CA LYS A 16 27.97 -35.84 14.61
C LYS A 16 26.91 -34.71 14.59
N ALA A 17 26.94 -33.82 15.57
CA ALA A 17 26.02 -32.67 15.60
C ALA A 17 26.27 -31.67 14.45
N VAL A 18 27.54 -31.39 14.14
CA VAL A 18 27.93 -30.54 13.01
C VAL A 18 27.54 -31.17 11.68
N ALA A 19 27.82 -32.49 11.50
CA ALA A 19 27.42 -33.21 10.28
C ALA A 19 25.87 -33.19 10.10
N LEU A 20 25.13 -33.38 11.17
CA LEU A 20 23.66 -33.36 11.12
C LEU A 20 23.13 -31.95 10.76
N PHE A 21 23.77 -30.90 11.29
CA PHE A 21 23.41 -29.51 10.96
C PHE A 21 23.65 -29.20 9.47
N PHE A 22 24.78 -29.62 8.90
CA PHE A 22 25.07 -29.44 7.48
C PHE A 22 24.13 -30.22 6.57
N THR A 23 23.78 -31.47 6.95
CA THR A 23 22.83 -32.27 6.16
C THR A 23 21.42 -31.69 6.18
N VAL A 24 20.91 -31.18 7.33
CA VAL A 24 19.60 -30.53 7.44
C VAL A 24 19.57 -29.24 6.64
N SER A 25 20.65 -28.45 6.71
CA SER A 25 20.75 -27.19 5.93
C SER A 25 20.78 -27.47 4.42
N ALA A 26 21.52 -28.47 3.97
CA ALA A 26 21.60 -28.84 2.56
C ALA A 26 20.27 -29.38 2.01
N VAL A 27 19.53 -30.14 2.81
CA VAL A 27 18.18 -30.61 2.44
C VAL A 27 17.19 -29.46 2.36
N ALA A 28 17.23 -28.53 3.31
CA ALA A 28 16.35 -27.37 3.32
C ALA A 28 16.56 -26.47 2.09
N THR A 29 17.83 -26.23 1.71
CA THR A 29 18.14 -25.43 0.52
C THR A 29 17.76 -26.15 -0.77
N ALA A 30 17.98 -27.46 -0.87
CA ALA A 30 17.60 -28.24 -2.04
C ALA A 30 16.09 -28.36 -2.22
N THR A 31 15.32 -28.40 -1.14
CA THR A 31 13.85 -28.43 -1.21
C THR A 31 13.26 -27.08 -1.62
N SER A 32 13.81 -25.96 -1.10
CA SER A 32 13.36 -24.63 -1.53
C SER A 32 13.65 -24.40 -3.02
N TRP A 33 14.84 -24.73 -3.51
CA TRP A 33 15.20 -24.57 -4.91
C TRP A 33 14.32 -25.40 -5.86
N LYS A 34 14.03 -26.66 -5.51
CA LYS A 34 13.09 -27.49 -6.29
C LYS A 34 11.66 -26.98 -6.27
N PHE A 35 11.23 -26.38 -5.17
CA PHE A 35 9.91 -25.78 -5.09
C PHE A 35 9.79 -24.53 -5.99
N ASP A 36 10.82 -23.68 -6.00
CA ASP A 36 10.86 -22.50 -6.86
C ASP A 36 10.91 -22.89 -8.34
N GLU A 37 11.69 -23.90 -8.71
CA GLU A 37 11.75 -24.46 -10.06
C GLU A 37 10.39 -25.03 -10.49
N TYR A 38 9.73 -25.79 -9.63
CA TYR A 38 8.41 -26.36 -9.89
C TYR A 38 7.34 -25.25 -10.02
N ALA A 39 7.36 -24.24 -9.16
CA ALA A 39 6.47 -23.10 -9.24
C ALA A 39 6.65 -22.31 -10.55
N SER A 40 7.87 -22.11 -10.99
CA SER A 40 8.18 -21.43 -12.25
C SER A 40 7.72 -22.22 -13.49
N GLN A 41 7.85 -23.54 -13.48
CA GLN A 41 7.37 -24.42 -14.56
C GLN A 41 5.85 -24.47 -14.66
N GLN A 42 5.15 -24.28 -13.54
CA GLN A 42 3.68 -24.21 -13.51
C GLN A 42 3.12 -22.82 -13.86
N GLY A 43 3.99 -21.85 -14.14
CA GLY A 43 3.56 -20.46 -14.36
C GLY A 43 2.95 -19.82 -13.12
N ILE A 44 3.15 -20.42 -11.94
CA ILE A 44 2.75 -19.84 -10.66
C ILE A 44 3.77 -18.74 -10.37
N GLN A 45 3.46 -17.53 -10.79
CA GLN A 45 4.19 -16.37 -10.26
C GLN A 45 3.97 -16.36 -8.75
N THR A 46 5.03 -16.56 -7.99
CA THR A 46 5.03 -16.26 -6.56
C THR A 46 4.77 -14.76 -6.45
N LYS A 47 3.50 -14.42 -6.30
CA LYS A 47 3.11 -13.03 -6.00
C LYS A 47 3.87 -12.69 -4.74
N GLU A 48 4.80 -11.76 -4.86
CA GLU A 48 5.61 -11.29 -3.74
C GLU A 48 4.68 -11.02 -2.56
N MET A 49 4.86 -11.73 -1.46
CA MET A 49 3.99 -11.59 -0.29
C MET A 49 4.22 -10.20 0.28
N VAL A 50 3.21 -9.34 0.13
CA VAL A 50 3.23 -8.00 0.71
C VAL A 50 3.46 -8.12 2.21
N THR A 51 4.54 -7.55 2.70
CA THR A 51 4.90 -7.63 4.11
C THR A 51 3.95 -6.82 4.99
N ALA A 52 3.81 -7.20 6.26
CA ALA A 52 3.03 -6.43 7.23
C ALA A 52 3.55 -4.97 7.38
N ALA A 53 4.84 -4.76 7.19
CA ALA A 53 5.46 -3.44 7.20
C ALA A 53 4.99 -2.58 6.02
N GLU A 54 4.93 -3.16 4.82
CA GLU A 54 4.43 -2.47 3.61
C GLU A 54 2.96 -2.12 3.75
N ILE A 55 2.12 -3.05 4.20
CA ILE A 55 0.70 -2.77 4.47
C ILE A 55 0.55 -1.61 5.46
N THR A 56 1.31 -1.62 6.54
CA THR A 56 1.30 -0.55 7.55
C THR A 56 1.72 0.79 6.95
N GLN A 57 2.70 0.80 6.06
CA GLN A 57 3.14 2.00 5.36
C GLN A 57 2.06 2.53 4.41
N GLN A 58 1.44 1.67 3.59
CA GLN A 58 0.36 2.06 2.68
C GLN A 58 -0.84 2.61 3.45
N LEU A 59 -1.20 1.97 4.57
CA LEU A 59 -2.25 2.44 5.47
C LEU A 59 -1.96 3.84 6.02
N LYS A 60 -0.73 4.09 6.46
CA LYS A 60 -0.30 5.40 6.96
C LYS A 60 -0.36 6.49 5.88
N CYS A 61 0.00 6.16 4.64
CA CYS A 61 -0.12 7.09 3.51
C CYS A 61 -1.59 7.44 3.24
N LEU A 62 -2.47 6.44 3.17
CA LEU A 62 -3.89 6.64 2.94
C LEU A 62 -4.54 7.45 4.06
N THR A 63 -4.26 7.11 5.33
CA THR A 63 -4.72 7.86 6.50
C THR A 63 -4.36 9.34 6.39
N ARG A 64 -3.10 9.62 6.06
CA ARG A 64 -2.62 11.00 5.92
C ARG A 64 -3.35 11.74 4.80
N ASN A 65 -3.59 11.07 3.68
CA ASN A 65 -4.32 11.68 2.58
C ASN A 65 -5.76 12.03 2.97
N ILE A 66 -6.49 11.10 3.58
CA ILE A 66 -7.85 11.34 4.09
C ILE A 66 -7.86 12.50 5.08
N TYR A 67 -6.90 12.53 6.01
CA TYR A 67 -6.81 13.58 7.03
C TYR A 67 -6.64 14.98 6.43
N TYR A 68 -5.80 15.15 5.42
CA TYR A 68 -5.55 16.46 4.83
C TYR A 68 -6.59 16.89 3.79
N GLU A 69 -7.18 15.94 3.07
CA GLU A 69 -8.14 16.21 2.00
C GLU A 69 -9.60 16.24 2.51
N ALA A 70 -9.94 15.40 3.48
CA ALA A 70 -11.32 15.13 3.85
C ALA A 70 -11.58 15.19 5.36
N ALA A 71 -10.74 15.90 6.15
CA ALA A 71 -10.87 16.00 7.60
C ALA A 71 -12.28 16.35 8.09
N HIS A 72 -12.93 17.30 7.40
CA HIS A 72 -14.24 17.85 7.75
C HIS A 72 -15.40 17.26 6.93
N GLU A 73 -15.10 16.29 6.06
CA GLU A 73 -16.12 15.60 5.29
C GLU A 73 -16.88 14.58 6.15
N PRO A 74 -18.13 14.23 5.79
CA PRO A 74 -18.84 13.11 6.38
C PRO A 74 -18.10 11.79 6.08
N PHE A 75 -18.49 10.71 6.75
CA PHE A 75 -17.86 9.39 6.58
C PHE A 75 -17.74 8.98 5.10
N GLU A 76 -18.84 9.14 4.35
CA GLU A 76 -18.89 8.80 2.92
C GLU A 76 -17.93 9.66 2.09
N GLY A 77 -17.75 10.93 2.44
CA GLY A 77 -16.79 11.83 1.80
C GLY A 77 -15.34 11.40 2.03
N LYS A 78 -15.02 10.98 3.26
CA LYS A 78 -13.70 10.39 3.60
C LYS A 78 -13.45 9.09 2.84
N VAL A 79 -14.46 8.21 2.78
CA VAL A 79 -14.40 6.95 2.01
C VAL A 79 -14.21 7.24 0.52
N ALA A 80 -14.93 8.22 -0.04
CA ALA A 80 -14.84 8.57 -1.46
C ALA A 80 -13.42 9.04 -1.85
N VAL A 81 -12.80 9.91 -1.04
CA VAL A 81 -11.40 10.35 -1.24
C VAL A 81 -10.42 9.17 -1.15
N ALA A 82 -10.60 8.28 -0.17
CA ALA A 82 -9.80 7.06 -0.05
C ALA A 82 -9.97 6.15 -1.26
N GLN A 83 -11.21 5.94 -1.71
CA GLN A 83 -11.52 5.08 -2.85
C GLN A 83 -10.91 5.62 -4.16
N VAL A 84 -10.97 6.92 -4.40
CA VAL A 84 -10.29 7.54 -5.55
C VAL A 84 -8.78 7.28 -5.50
N THR A 85 -8.15 7.41 -4.33
CA THR A 85 -6.73 7.10 -4.19
C THR A 85 -6.43 5.65 -4.58
N LEU A 86 -7.26 4.68 -4.16
CA LEU A 86 -7.09 3.28 -4.52
C LEU A 86 -7.43 2.98 -5.98
N ASN A 87 -8.41 3.67 -6.57
CA ASN A 87 -8.74 3.52 -8.00
C ASN A 87 -7.60 3.97 -8.92
N ARG A 88 -6.75 4.90 -8.46
CA ARG A 88 -5.58 5.38 -9.19
C ARG A 88 -4.46 4.35 -9.24
N VAL A 89 -4.27 3.54 -8.20
CA VAL A 89 -3.19 2.54 -8.12
C VAL A 89 -3.13 1.60 -9.33
N PRO A 90 -4.23 1.00 -9.82
CA PRO A 90 -4.20 0.16 -11.02
C PRO A 90 -4.22 0.95 -12.33
N ASN A 91 -4.34 2.29 -12.31
CA ASN A 91 -4.42 3.11 -13.50
C ASN A 91 -3.02 3.52 -13.96
N PRO A 92 -2.60 3.22 -15.20
CA PRO A 92 -1.24 3.47 -15.69
C PRO A 92 -0.87 4.97 -15.78
N GLY A 93 -1.82 5.87 -15.58
CA GLY A 93 -1.58 7.31 -15.49
C GLY A 93 -1.12 7.78 -14.11
N PHE A 94 -0.99 6.88 -13.14
CA PHE A 94 -0.61 7.17 -11.74
C PHE A 94 0.44 6.17 -11.25
N GLU A 95 1.01 6.44 -10.07
CA GLU A 95 1.91 5.52 -9.40
C GLU A 95 1.17 4.23 -8.94
N ASP A 96 1.88 3.12 -8.88
CA ASP A 96 1.33 1.77 -8.67
C ASP A 96 1.14 1.37 -7.19
N THR A 97 1.40 2.28 -6.26
CA THR A 97 1.19 2.09 -4.82
C THR A 97 0.39 3.23 -4.21
N VAL A 98 -0.26 3.00 -3.07
CA VAL A 98 -0.99 4.05 -2.36
C VAL A 98 -0.07 5.20 -1.98
N CYS A 99 1.11 4.87 -1.43
CA CYS A 99 2.10 5.90 -1.09
C CYS A 99 2.62 6.64 -2.32
N GLY A 100 2.85 5.93 -3.42
CA GLY A 100 3.23 6.51 -4.72
C GLY A 100 2.21 7.55 -5.15
N VAL A 101 0.92 7.16 -5.27
CA VAL A 101 -0.18 8.06 -5.64
C VAL A 101 -0.28 9.26 -4.69
N VAL A 102 -0.17 9.04 -3.37
CA VAL A 102 -0.32 10.11 -2.37
C VAL A 102 0.81 11.13 -2.44
N TYR A 103 2.02 10.69 -2.74
CA TYR A 103 3.20 11.56 -2.78
C TYR A 103 3.70 11.87 -4.20
N GLU A 104 2.91 11.55 -5.20
CA GLU A 104 3.23 11.82 -6.60
C GLU A 104 3.49 13.29 -6.84
N LYS A 105 4.56 13.56 -7.61
CA LYS A 105 4.98 14.88 -8.04
C LYS A 105 5.29 14.88 -9.51
N ASN A 106 4.68 15.80 -10.21
CA ASN A 106 4.94 16.05 -11.63
C ASN A 106 5.60 17.41 -11.82
N VAL A 107 6.46 17.54 -12.79
CA VAL A 107 7.12 18.80 -13.13
C VAL A 107 6.56 19.31 -14.45
N PHE A 108 5.81 20.42 -14.38
CA PHE A 108 5.27 21.12 -15.56
C PHE A 108 5.92 22.50 -15.68
N TYR A 109 6.59 22.80 -16.80
CA TYR A 109 7.22 24.10 -17.04
C TYR A 109 8.06 24.59 -15.86
N LYS A 110 8.94 23.72 -15.31
CA LYS A 110 9.78 23.99 -14.14
C LYS A 110 9.02 24.21 -12.81
N ARG A 111 7.73 23.96 -12.76
CA ARG A 111 6.92 24.00 -11.53
C ARG A 111 6.62 22.59 -11.07
N VAL A 112 6.84 22.34 -9.77
CA VAL A 112 6.44 21.08 -9.13
C VAL A 112 4.97 21.15 -8.78
N VAL A 113 4.20 20.20 -9.29
CA VAL A 113 2.77 20.02 -8.98
C VAL A 113 2.62 18.69 -8.27
N CYS A 114 2.05 18.70 -7.07
CA CYS A 114 1.74 17.49 -6.33
C CYS A 114 0.34 17.00 -6.67
N GLN A 115 0.16 15.69 -6.69
CA GLN A 115 -1.14 15.06 -6.87
C GLN A 115 -2.14 15.54 -5.81
N PHE A 116 -1.67 15.71 -4.57
CA PHE A 116 -2.41 16.32 -3.47
C PHE A 116 -1.69 17.58 -3.00
N SER A 117 -2.38 18.72 -3.07
CA SER A 117 -1.80 20.04 -2.82
C SER A 117 -1.14 20.21 -1.46
N TRP A 118 -1.69 19.57 -0.42
CA TRP A 118 -1.17 19.63 0.95
C TRP A 118 0.29 19.17 1.05
N TYR A 119 0.70 18.24 0.18
CA TYR A 119 2.07 17.72 0.17
C TYR A 119 3.07 18.77 -0.33
N CYS A 120 2.77 19.49 -1.42
CA CYS A 120 3.60 20.58 -1.94
C CYS A 120 3.60 21.81 -1.02
N LEU A 121 2.49 22.09 -0.37
CA LEU A 121 2.36 23.24 0.54
C LEU A 121 3.11 23.06 1.88
N GLY A 122 3.81 21.96 2.06
CA GLY A 122 4.62 21.71 3.24
C GLY A 122 3.83 21.40 4.51
N LYS A 123 2.50 21.21 4.41
CA LYS A 123 1.65 20.82 5.56
C LYS A 123 2.11 19.49 6.18
N ALA A 124 2.63 18.57 5.36
CA ALA A 124 3.20 17.30 5.81
C ALA A 124 4.52 17.43 6.59
N LYS A 125 5.20 18.59 6.51
CA LYS A 125 6.45 18.86 7.25
C LYS A 125 6.23 19.36 8.67
N LYS A 126 5.01 19.81 8.98
CA LYS A 126 4.63 20.15 10.36
C LYS A 126 4.34 18.84 11.08
N LYS A 127 5.04 18.62 12.19
CA LYS A 127 4.88 17.46 13.05
C LYS A 127 3.41 17.18 13.33
N ASP A 128 3.03 15.94 13.14
CA ASP A 128 1.83 15.19 13.54
C ASP A 128 0.48 15.91 13.77
N PRO A 129 -0.62 15.16 13.63
CA PRO A 129 -1.96 15.72 13.49
C PRO A 129 -2.32 16.64 14.65
N VAL A 130 -2.69 17.87 14.32
CA VAL A 130 -3.16 18.87 15.30
C VAL A 130 -4.44 18.39 16.01
N HIS A 131 -5.24 17.53 15.35
CA HIS A 131 -6.48 16.97 15.86
C HIS A 131 -6.43 15.44 15.88
N LEU A 132 -6.13 14.88 17.05
CA LEU A 132 -5.99 13.44 17.24
C LEU A 132 -7.28 12.66 16.93
N ALA A 133 -8.44 13.20 17.26
CA ALA A 133 -9.73 12.56 16.98
C ALA A 133 -9.96 12.39 15.47
N THR A 134 -9.78 13.46 14.70
CA THR A 134 -9.91 13.45 13.24
C THR A 134 -8.89 12.52 12.57
N TRP A 135 -7.68 12.44 13.13
CA TRP A 135 -6.69 11.48 12.67
C TRP A 135 -7.15 10.04 12.85
N LYS A 136 -7.66 9.70 14.04
CA LYS A 136 -8.20 8.36 14.33
C LYS A 136 -9.36 8.00 13.41
N GLU A 137 -10.29 8.93 13.17
CA GLU A 137 -11.36 8.71 12.20
C GLU A 137 -10.83 8.43 10.80
N SER A 138 -9.82 9.20 10.35
CA SER A 138 -9.18 8.99 9.05
C SER A 138 -8.48 7.64 8.97
N GLU A 139 -7.87 7.19 10.07
CA GLU A 139 -7.23 5.87 10.17
C GLU A 139 -8.27 4.75 10.09
N GLU A 140 -9.39 4.86 10.79
CA GLU A 140 -10.46 3.86 10.73
C GLU A 140 -11.07 3.77 9.33
N VAL A 141 -11.28 4.90 8.65
CA VAL A 141 -11.73 4.90 7.25
C VAL A 141 -10.68 4.25 6.34
N ALA A 142 -9.39 4.58 6.53
CA ALA A 142 -8.32 3.98 5.74
C ALA A 142 -8.26 2.45 5.92
N LYS A 143 -8.42 1.94 7.15
CA LYS A 143 -8.50 0.50 7.43
C LYS A 143 -9.66 -0.15 6.70
N LYS A 144 -10.86 0.41 6.81
CA LYS A 144 -12.06 -0.09 6.12
C LYS A 144 -11.86 -0.17 4.61
N VAL A 145 -11.30 0.88 4.00
CA VAL A 145 -11.14 0.96 2.55
C VAL A 145 -9.99 0.09 2.06
N LEU A 146 -8.84 0.09 2.74
CA LEU A 146 -7.64 -0.62 2.30
C LEU A 146 -7.64 -2.11 2.69
N LEU A 147 -8.05 -2.43 3.92
CA LEU A 147 -7.92 -3.78 4.47
C LEU A 147 -9.22 -4.59 4.37
N GLU A 148 -10.37 -3.95 4.55
CA GLU A 148 -11.68 -4.61 4.52
C GLU A 148 -12.35 -4.50 3.14
N ASN A 149 -11.70 -3.85 2.17
CA ASN A 149 -12.23 -3.63 0.81
C ASN A 149 -13.59 -2.93 0.77
N PHE A 150 -13.88 -2.07 1.75
CA PHE A 150 -15.11 -1.29 1.75
C PHE A 150 -15.12 -0.28 0.60
N ARG A 151 -16.21 -0.23 -0.17
CA ARG A 151 -16.37 0.65 -1.33
C ARG A 151 -17.76 1.27 -1.36
N LEU A 152 -17.82 2.54 -1.79
CA LEU A 152 -19.10 3.18 -2.13
C LEU A 152 -19.53 2.75 -3.53
N PRO A 153 -20.79 2.31 -3.70
CA PRO A 153 -21.35 1.99 -5.01
C PRO A 153 -21.28 3.22 -5.95
N GLY A 154 -21.01 2.98 -7.23
CA GLY A 154 -20.97 4.03 -8.24
C GLY A 154 -19.65 4.81 -8.34
N LEU A 155 -18.70 4.65 -7.40
CA LEU A 155 -17.40 5.34 -7.43
C LEU A 155 -16.25 4.49 -7.98
N THR A 156 -16.51 3.33 -8.55
CA THR A 156 -15.47 2.41 -9.05
C THR A 156 -14.61 3.01 -10.16
N MET A 157 -15.19 3.93 -10.95
CA MET A 157 -14.49 4.61 -12.06
C MET A 157 -14.01 6.02 -11.68
N ALA A 158 -14.21 6.44 -10.43
CA ALA A 158 -13.83 7.78 -9.99
C ALA A 158 -12.31 7.84 -9.77
N ILE A 159 -11.62 8.68 -10.55
CA ILE A 159 -10.17 8.93 -10.41
C ILE A 159 -9.83 10.41 -10.27
N TYR A 160 -10.81 11.32 -10.46
CA TYR A 160 -10.65 12.75 -10.25
C TYR A 160 -11.73 13.28 -9.32
N TYR A 161 -11.39 14.32 -8.56
CA TYR A 161 -12.34 15.10 -7.80
C TYR A 161 -11.82 16.52 -7.57
N HIS A 162 -12.72 17.44 -7.26
CA HIS A 162 -12.42 18.78 -6.77
C HIS A 162 -13.47 19.22 -5.77
N ALA A 163 -13.14 20.24 -4.97
CA ALA A 163 -14.10 20.84 -4.04
C ALA A 163 -15.20 21.61 -4.81
N ASP A 164 -16.41 21.63 -4.28
CA ASP A 164 -17.62 22.22 -4.88
C ASP A 164 -17.49 23.71 -5.21
N TYR A 165 -16.60 24.42 -4.54
CA TYR A 165 -16.33 25.85 -4.75
C TYR A 165 -15.22 26.12 -5.80
N ILE A 166 -14.66 25.09 -6.43
CA ILE A 166 -13.65 25.18 -7.50
C ILE A 166 -14.31 24.80 -8.82
N SER A 167 -13.97 25.51 -9.90
CA SER A 167 -14.38 25.17 -11.25
C SER A 167 -13.13 25.00 -12.14
N PRO A 168 -12.56 23.80 -12.25
CA PRO A 168 -11.32 23.56 -12.98
C PRO A 168 -11.49 23.56 -14.51
N GLY A 169 -12.71 23.74 -15.03
CA GLY A 169 -13.01 23.67 -16.45
C GLY A 169 -12.83 22.29 -17.09
N TRP A 170 -12.80 21.24 -16.28
CA TRP A 170 -12.63 19.87 -16.76
C TRP A 170 -13.82 19.40 -17.59
N LYS A 171 -13.51 18.63 -18.64
CA LYS A 171 -14.52 17.97 -19.50
C LYS A 171 -14.58 16.47 -19.20
N TYR A 172 -14.33 16.06 -17.95
CA TYR A 172 -14.49 14.68 -17.52
C TYR A 172 -15.96 14.35 -17.21
N PRO A 173 -16.40 13.10 -17.41
CA PRO A 173 -17.74 12.67 -17.03
C PRO A 173 -17.92 12.79 -15.50
N LYS A 174 -18.88 13.63 -15.09
CA LYS A 174 -19.25 13.77 -13.69
C LYS A 174 -19.98 12.50 -13.24
N ILE A 175 -19.58 11.93 -12.12
CA ILE A 175 -20.24 10.77 -11.50
C ILE A 175 -21.25 11.24 -10.47
N THR A 176 -20.79 11.91 -9.42
CA THR A 176 -21.63 12.30 -8.28
C THR A 176 -20.96 13.41 -7.47
N GLN A 177 -21.69 13.92 -6.48
CA GLN A 177 -21.17 14.77 -5.43
C GLN A 177 -21.41 14.08 -4.09
N ILE A 178 -20.40 14.05 -3.24
CA ILE A 178 -20.47 13.53 -1.86
C ILE A 178 -19.79 14.57 -0.97
N GLY A 179 -20.52 15.05 0.04
CA GLY A 179 -20.06 16.18 0.85
C GLY A 179 -19.76 17.38 -0.02
N ARG A 180 -18.58 17.94 0.14
CA ARG A 180 -18.10 19.10 -0.62
C ARG A 180 -17.20 18.73 -1.82
N HIS A 181 -17.16 17.47 -2.21
CA HIS A 181 -16.37 17.00 -3.35
C HIS A 181 -17.24 16.50 -4.50
N ILE A 182 -16.87 16.89 -5.73
CA ILE A 182 -17.49 16.43 -6.97
C ILE A 182 -16.53 15.46 -7.63
N PHE A 183 -17.01 14.25 -7.94
CA PHE A 183 -16.23 13.13 -8.44
C PHE A 183 -16.45 12.90 -9.92
N TYR A 184 -15.38 12.51 -10.62
CA TYR A 184 -15.33 12.34 -12.08
C TYR A 184 -14.61 11.06 -12.48
N ALA A 185 -15.08 10.44 -13.56
CA ALA A 185 -14.37 9.36 -14.25
C ALA A 185 -13.35 9.91 -15.25
N GLU A 186 -12.45 9.05 -15.68
CA GLU A 186 -11.63 9.29 -16.87
C GLU A 186 -12.52 9.30 -18.12
N LYS A 187 -12.10 10.07 -19.13
CA LYS A 187 -12.76 9.97 -20.44
C LYS A 187 -12.50 8.58 -21.02
N PRO A 188 -13.51 7.96 -21.65
CA PRO A 188 -13.24 6.79 -22.46
C PRO A 188 -12.15 7.16 -23.48
N THR A 189 -11.08 6.39 -23.54
CA THR A 189 -10.13 6.50 -24.64
C THR A 189 -10.84 5.93 -25.86
N ASP A 190 -11.11 6.77 -26.87
CA ASP A 190 -11.49 6.28 -28.19
C ASP A 190 -10.32 5.41 -28.67
N LYS A 191 -10.48 4.09 -28.51
CA LYS A 191 -9.62 3.13 -29.19
C LYS A 191 -10.08 3.13 -30.65
N SER A 192 -9.48 4.02 -31.46
CA SER A 192 -9.52 3.91 -32.93
C SER A 192 -8.65 2.74 -33.38
#